data_8fa0c835e45ba5b1f6ab22941f517f90
#
_entry.id   8fa0c835e45ba5b1f6ab22941f517f90
#
_cell.length_a   1.000
_cell.length_b   1.000
_cell.length_c   1.000
_cell.angle_alpha   90.00
_cell.angle_beta   90.00
_cell.angle_gamma   90.00
#
_symmetry.space_group_name_H-M   'P 1'
#
loop_
_entity.id
_entity.type
_entity.pdbx_description
1 polymer ?
#
loop_
_entity_poly.entity_id
_entity_poly.type
_entity_poly.pdbx_seq_one_letter_code
_entity_poly.pdbx_strand_id
1 'polypeptide(L)'
;MAGKYKKIVIVTGGSSGIGRCTASALRDSGCIVYEFSRRNIPMEGITHLSVDVTDENAVNSAVKQIIQKETKIDAVINCAGFGISGAVEFTSTDQAKAQFDVNFFGTVNVNKAVLPFMRHQGNGHIINISSVAAVAHIPFQTFYSASKAAISSYSYALENEVKPYGIHVTIVELGDICTGFTQMRQKSILGDNEYGGRISRSVSQMEHDEQN
;
A
#
# COMPACT_ATOMS: atom_id res chain seq x y z
N MET A 1 -36.42 1.61 12.07
CA MET A 1 -35.12 2.25 11.75
C MET A 1 -34.27 1.19 11.08
N ALA A 2 -34.00 1.31 9.77
CA ALA A 2 -33.12 0.39 9.07
C ALA A 2 -31.72 0.51 9.67
N GLY A 3 -31.23 -0.57 10.27
CA GLY A 3 -29.86 -0.62 10.81
C GLY A 3 -28.89 -0.28 9.68
N LYS A 4 -28.12 0.82 9.85
CA LYS A 4 -27.12 1.25 8.91
C LYS A 4 -26.09 0.12 8.82
N TYR A 5 -26.12 -0.68 7.76
CA TYR A 5 -25.14 -1.74 7.54
C TYR A 5 -23.74 -1.13 7.55
N LYS A 6 -22.93 -1.53 8.52
CA LYS A 6 -21.54 -1.05 8.61
C LYS A 6 -20.74 -1.66 7.44
N LYS A 7 -19.92 -0.84 6.79
CA LYS A 7 -18.97 -1.32 5.79
C LYS A 7 -17.82 -2.06 6.46
N ILE A 8 -17.42 -3.17 5.89
CA ILE A 8 -16.25 -3.97 6.32
C ILE A 8 -15.08 -3.57 5.43
N VAL A 9 -14.03 -3.06 6.03
CA VAL A 9 -12.91 -2.50 5.30
C VAL A 9 -11.58 -3.08 5.81
N ILE A 10 -10.72 -3.47 4.87
CA ILE A 10 -9.34 -3.88 5.13
C ILE A 10 -8.41 -2.71 4.79
N VAL A 11 -7.45 -2.41 5.66
CA VAL A 11 -6.38 -1.43 5.40
C VAL A 11 -5.04 -2.11 5.64
N THR A 12 -4.20 -2.20 4.61
CA THR A 12 -2.84 -2.71 4.78
C THR A 12 -1.87 -1.60 5.17
N GLY A 13 -0.81 -1.93 5.92
CA GLY A 13 0.16 -0.92 6.38
C GLY A 13 -0.40 0.05 7.41
N GLY A 14 -1.47 -0.33 8.11
CA GLY A 14 -2.16 0.54 9.06
C GLY A 14 -1.44 0.80 10.38
N SER A 15 -0.27 0.21 10.60
CA SER A 15 0.54 0.48 11.80
C SER A 15 1.19 1.87 11.81
N SER A 16 1.24 2.59 10.69
CA SER A 16 1.88 3.91 10.59
C SER A 16 1.36 4.75 9.40
N GLY A 17 1.73 6.02 9.37
CA GLY A 17 1.56 6.92 8.23
C GLY A 17 0.14 6.97 7.68
N ILE A 18 0.04 6.97 6.36
CA ILE A 18 -1.22 7.08 5.62
C ILE A 18 -2.18 5.95 5.99
N GLY A 19 -1.71 4.70 6.06
CA GLY A 19 -2.54 3.56 6.41
C GLY A 19 -3.19 3.71 7.80
N ARG A 20 -2.43 4.19 8.79
CA ARG A 20 -2.95 4.45 10.15
C ARG A 20 -4.01 5.55 10.17
N CYS A 21 -3.75 6.67 9.50
CA CYS A 21 -4.71 7.76 9.40
C CYS A 21 -5.99 7.33 8.66
N THR A 22 -5.84 6.57 7.57
CA THR A 22 -6.96 6.02 6.80
C THR A 22 -7.81 5.07 7.65
N ALA A 23 -7.17 4.14 8.38
CA ALA A 23 -7.87 3.20 9.25
C ALA A 23 -8.66 3.93 10.34
N SER A 24 -8.06 4.96 10.97
CA SER A 24 -8.72 5.77 11.99
C SER A 24 -9.92 6.54 11.42
N ALA A 25 -9.75 7.21 10.28
CA ALA A 25 -10.84 7.97 9.63
C ALA A 25 -12.02 7.07 9.21
N LEU A 26 -11.74 5.86 8.73
CA LEU A 26 -12.78 4.89 8.37
C LEU A 26 -13.53 4.40 9.60
N ARG A 27 -12.84 4.08 10.69
CA ARG A 27 -13.47 3.74 11.99
C ARG A 27 -14.39 4.88 12.46
N ASP A 28 -13.90 6.12 12.43
CA ASP A 28 -14.66 7.29 12.89
C ASP A 28 -15.88 7.56 11.99
N SER A 29 -15.81 7.13 10.73
CA SER A 29 -16.96 7.14 9.80
C SER A 29 -17.94 5.97 10.03
N GLY A 30 -17.68 5.11 11.04
CA GLY A 30 -18.57 4.02 11.43
C GLY A 30 -18.31 2.70 10.70
N CYS A 31 -17.21 2.55 9.97
CA CYS A 31 -16.81 1.29 9.36
C CYS A 31 -16.27 0.31 10.42
N ILE A 32 -16.38 -0.99 10.14
CA ILE A 32 -15.61 -2.03 10.82
C ILE A 32 -14.29 -2.17 10.05
N VAL A 33 -13.18 -1.88 10.73
CA VAL A 33 -11.87 -1.82 10.10
C VAL A 33 -10.98 -2.95 10.60
N TYR A 34 -10.42 -3.70 9.66
CA TYR A 34 -9.36 -4.68 9.87
C TYR A 34 -8.05 -4.10 9.33
N GLU A 35 -7.03 -4.09 10.17
CA GLU A 35 -5.72 -3.55 9.84
C GLU A 35 -4.73 -4.70 9.67
N PHE A 36 -4.02 -4.73 8.54
CA PHE A 36 -2.97 -5.69 8.23
C PHE A 36 -1.60 -5.03 8.33
N SER A 37 -0.81 -5.46 9.28
CA SER A 37 0.62 -5.12 9.35
C SER A 37 1.38 -6.16 10.17
N ARG A 38 2.70 -6.14 10.06
CA ARG A 38 3.58 -7.06 10.80
C ARG A 38 3.67 -6.70 12.30
N ARG A 39 3.48 -5.41 12.62
CA ARG A 39 3.61 -4.88 13.98
C ARG A 39 2.24 -4.62 14.55
N ASN A 40 1.94 -5.23 15.69
CA ASN A 40 0.73 -4.90 16.44
C ASN A 40 0.94 -3.56 17.18
N ILE A 41 0.42 -2.49 16.59
CA ILE A 41 0.32 -1.18 17.26
C ILE A 41 -1.15 -0.94 17.52
N PRO A 42 -1.62 -1.09 18.78
CA PRO A 42 -3.03 -1.01 19.11
C PRO A 42 -3.67 0.30 18.65
N MET A 43 -4.85 0.17 18.08
CA MET A 43 -5.75 1.29 17.72
C MET A 43 -7.14 0.96 18.20
N GLU A 44 -7.71 1.83 19.04
CA GLU A 44 -9.05 1.63 19.59
C GLU A 44 -10.08 1.47 18.46
N GLY A 45 -10.94 0.46 18.56
CA GLY A 45 -12.02 0.20 17.60
C GLY A 45 -11.56 -0.33 16.22
N ILE A 46 -10.28 -0.71 16.08
CA ILE A 46 -9.72 -1.31 14.86
C ILE A 46 -9.17 -2.70 15.22
N THR A 47 -9.54 -3.70 14.43
CA THR A 47 -9.03 -5.07 14.62
C THR A 47 -7.72 -5.25 13.89
N HIS A 48 -6.62 -5.46 14.62
CA HIS A 48 -5.33 -5.81 14.05
C HIS A 48 -5.27 -7.30 13.70
N LEU A 49 -4.76 -7.61 12.53
CA LEU A 49 -4.33 -8.95 12.13
C LEU A 49 -2.85 -8.88 11.73
N SER A 50 -2.01 -9.70 12.37
CA SER A 50 -0.57 -9.75 12.07
C SER A 50 -0.36 -10.44 10.73
N VAL A 51 -0.15 -9.65 9.68
CA VAL A 51 -0.01 -10.12 8.29
C VAL A 51 1.19 -9.44 7.64
N ASP A 52 2.08 -10.25 7.09
CA ASP A 52 3.02 -9.79 6.07
C ASP A 52 2.35 -9.94 4.71
N VAL A 53 2.16 -8.83 3.98
CA VAL A 53 1.49 -8.84 2.68
C VAL A 53 2.27 -9.62 1.62
N THR A 54 3.56 -9.88 1.84
CA THR A 54 4.39 -10.71 0.96
C THR A 54 4.12 -12.20 1.12
N ASP A 55 3.51 -12.61 2.23
CA ASP A 55 3.09 -13.99 2.48
C ASP A 55 1.64 -14.20 2.00
N GLU A 56 1.49 -14.78 0.81
CA GLU A 56 0.17 -15.05 0.20
C GLU A 56 -0.70 -15.95 1.11
N ASN A 57 -0.10 -16.90 1.85
CA ASN A 57 -0.86 -17.78 2.73
C ASN A 57 -1.38 -17.04 3.97
N ALA A 58 -0.56 -16.18 4.57
CA ALA A 58 -0.98 -15.33 5.69
C ALA A 58 -2.11 -14.38 5.27
N VAL A 59 -2.01 -13.75 4.10
CA VAL A 59 -3.05 -12.89 3.53
C VAL A 59 -4.35 -13.66 3.32
N ASN A 60 -4.29 -14.82 2.66
CA ASN A 60 -5.47 -15.66 2.40
C ASN A 60 -6.14 -16.11 3.71
N SER A 61 -5.37 -16.48 4.71
CA SER A 61 -5.87 -16.90 6.03
C SER A 61 -6.60 -15.76 6.74
N ALA A 62 -6.01 -14.56 6.74
CA ALA A 62 -6.60 -13.37 7.35
C ALA A 62 -7.91 -12.96 6.65
N VAL A 63 -7.94 -12.95 5.33
CA VAL A 63 -9.16 -12.66 4.55
C VAL A 63 -10.27 -13.68 4.84
N LYS A 64 -9.93 -14.98 4.88
CA LYS A 64 -10.91 -16.03 5.25
C LYS A 64 -11.46 -15.84 6.66
N GLN A 65 -10.63 -15.47 7.64
CA GLN A 65 -11.06 -15.17 9.00
C GLN A 65 -12.06 -14.01 9.04
N ILE A 66 -11.82 -12.94 8.26
CA ILE A 66 -12.76 -11.82 8.16
C ILE A 66 -14.08 -12.28 7.54
N ILE A 67 -14.04 -13.02 6.45
CA ILE A 67 -15.25 -13.53 5.78
C ILE A 67 -16.06 -14.46 6.69
N GLN A 68 -15.40 -15.31 7.47
CA GLN A 68 -16.09 -16.18 8.43
C GLN A 68 -16.87 -15.38 9.50
N LYS A 69 -16.35 -14.22 9.89
CA LYS A 69 -16.96 -13.38 10.93
C LYS A 69 -17.97 -12.39 10.36
N GLU A 70 -17.62 -11.72 9.27
CA GLU A 70 -18.37 -10.56 8.76
C GLU A 70 -19.22 -10.91 7.52
N THR A 71 -19.00 -12.08 6.91
CA THR A 71 -19.67 -12.61 5.69
C THR A 71 -19.42 -11.81 4.40
N LYS A 72 -18.78 -10.64 4.49
CA LYS A 72 -18.47 -9.75 3.35
C LYS A 72 -17.23 -8.92 3.58
N ILE A 73 -16.71 -8.33 2.49
CA ILE A 73 -15.71 -7.27 2.50
C ILE A 73 -16.16 -6.22 1.49
N ASP A 74 -16.41 -4.99 1.98
CA ASP A 74 -16.91 -3.90 1.13
C ASP A 74 -15.77 -3.14 0.44
N ALA A 75 -14.61 -3.01 1.10
CA ALA A 75 -13.45 -2.34 0.49
C ALA A 75 -12.12 -2.86 1.04
N VAL A 76 -11.07 -2.68 0.25
CA VAL A 76 -9.68 -2.83 0.67
C VAL A 76 -8.87 -1.60 0.25
N ILE A 77 -8.02 -1.09 1.16
CA ILE A 77 -7.09 -0.01 0.88
C ILE A 77 -5.67 -0.53 1.07
N ASN A 78 -4.93 -0.62 -0.03
CA ASN A 78 -3.56 -1.11 -0.05
C ASN A 78 -2.57 0.03 0.19
N CYS A 79 -2.21 0.26 1.47
CA CYS A 79 -1.25 1.28 1.89
C CYS A 79 0.11 0.69 2.26
N ALA A 80 0.27 -0.63 2.34
CA ALA A 80 1.55 -1.24 2.67
C ALA A 80 2.59 -0.93 1.60
N GLY A 81 3.74 -0.44 2.02
CA GLY A 81 4.83 -0.09 1.11
C GLY A 81 5.97 0.60 1.83
N PHE A 82 7.13 0.63 1.18
CA PHE A 82 8.28 1.40 1.62
C PHE A 82 9.07 1.91 0.41
N GLY A 83 10.02 2.82 0.65
CA GLY A 83 10.88 3.38 -0.37
C GLY A 83 12.33 2.97 -0.21
N ILE A 84 13.04 2.84 -1.34
CA ILE A 84 14.50 2.79 -1.40
C ILE A 84 14.96 4.00 -2.19
N SER A 85 15.99 4.69 -1.71
CA SER A 85 16.68 5.72 -2.46
C SER A 85 18.18 5.39 -2.56
N GLY A 86 18.76 5.61 -3.73
CA GLY A 86 20.15 5.33 -4.06
C GLY A 86 20.35 5.18 -5.56
N ALA A 87 21.60 5.17 -6.01
CA ALA A 87 21.90 4.94 -7.42
C ALA A 87 21.63 3.49 -7.80
N VAL A 88 21.11 3.28 -9.02
CA VAL A 88 20.73 1.96 -9.52
C VAL A 88 21.89 0.95 -9.46
N GLU A 89 23.09 1.36 -9.88
CA GLU A 89 24.26 0.48 -9.90
C GLU A 89 24.78 0.09 -8.49
N PHE A 90 24.41 0.86 -7.47
CA PHE A 90 24.79 0.60 -6.07
C PHE A 90 23.63 0.04 -5.23
N THR A 91 22.47 -0.19 -5.84
CA THR A 91 21.32 -0.84 -5.19
C THR A 91 21.31 -2.32 -5.60
N SER A 92 21.38 -3.22 -4.63
CA SER A 92 21.40 -4.66 -4.96
C SER A 92 20.08 -5.13 -5.56
N THR A 93 20.17 -6.17 -6.39
CA THR A 93 18.95 -6.81 -6.95
C THR A 93 18.01 -7.32 -5.85
N ASP A 94 18.54 -7.78 -4.72
CA ASP A 94 17.73 -8.27 -3.61
C ASP A 94 16.97 -7.14 -2.91
N GLN A 95 17.58 -5.96 -2.76
CA GLN A 95 16.89 -4.77 -2.27
C GLN A 95 15.77 -4.34 -3.23
N ALA A 96 16.04 -4.33 -4.52
CA ALA A 96 15.04 -3.99 -5.54
C ALA A 96 13.87 -4.99 -5.53
N LYS A 97 14.14 -6.30 -5.45
CA LYS A 97 13.12 -7.35 -5.33
C LYS A 97 12.30 -7.16 -4.06
N ALA A 98 12.93 -6.97 -2.90
CA ALA A 98 12.22 -6.77 -1.63
C ALA A 98 11.25 -5.59 -1.69
N GLN A 99 11.62 -4.49 -2.38
CA GLN A 99 10.71 -3.37 -2.60
C GLN A 99 9.51 -3.75 -3.48
N PHE A 100 9.73 -4.50 -4.55
CA PHE A 100 8.65 -5.00 -5.41
C PHE A 100 7.78 -6.02 -4.67
N ASP A 101 8.37 -6.90 -3.86
CA ASP A 101 7.63 -7.90 -3.09
C ASP A 101 6.61 -7.23 -2.16
N VAL A 102 7.00 -6.16 -1.47
CA VAL A 102 6.06 -5.44 -0.60
C VAL A 102 5.12 -4.54 -1.40
N ASN A 103 5.67 -3.63 -2.24
CA ASN A 103 4.88 -2.58 -2.87
C ASN A 103 3.93 -3.13 -3.92
N PHE A 104 4.39 -4.05 -4.77
CA PHE A 104 3.63 -4.58 -5.89
C PHE A 104 2.99 -5.94 -5.56
N PHE A 105 3.80 -6.96 -5.28
CA PHE A 105 3.26 -8.31 -5.03
C PHE A 105 2.42 -8.39 -3.77
N GLY A 106 2.74 -7.63 -2.72
CA GLY A 106 1.90 -7.50 -1.54
C GLY A 106 0.51 -6.96 -1.86
N THR A 107 0.42 -5.92 -2.70
CA THR A 107 -0.85 -5.40 -3.22
C THR A 107 -1.60 -6.46 -4.04
N VAL A 108 -0.89 -7.18 -4.93
CA VAL A 108 -1.46 -8.26 -5.75
C VAL A 108 -2.02 -9.38 -4.86
N ASN A 109 -1.28 -9.82 -3.85
CA ASN A 109 -1.72 -10.89 -2.94
C ASN A 109 -3.03 -10.53 -2.23
N VAL A 110 -3.12 -9.29 -1.71
CA VAL A 110 -4.33 -8.83 -1.02
C VAL A 110 -5.51 -8.74 -1.99
N ASN A 111 -5.30 -8.17 -3.19
CA ASN A 111 -6.35 -8.08 -4.20
C ASN A 111 -6.83 -9.47 -4.62
N LYS A 112 -5.92 -10.40 -4.90
CA LYS A 112 -6.26 -11.82 -5.23
C LYS A 112 -7.10 -12.46 -4.13
N ALA A 113 -6.78 -12.22 -2.87
CA ALA A 113 -7.47 -12.83 -1.75
C ALA A 113 -8.92 -12.32 -1.58
N VAL A 114 -9.19 -11.02 -1.84
CA VAL A 114 -10.53 -10.43 -1.67
C VAL A 114 -11.42 -10.60 -2.90
N LEU A 115 -10.86 -10.64 -4.11
CA LEU A 115 -11.58 -10.67 -5.37
C LEU A 115 -12.64 -11.79 -5.49
N PRO A 116 -12.38 -13.05 -5.10
CA PRO A 116 -13.39 -14.11 -5.18
C PRO A 116 -14.64 -13.79 -4.37
N PHE A 117 -14.47 -13.18 -3.19
CA PHE A 117 -15.57 -12.81 -2.31
C PHE A 117 -16.32 -11.59 -2.85
N MET A 118 -15.63 -10.53 -3.27
CA MET A 118 -16.25 -9.36 -3.88
C MET A 118 -17.02 -9.71 -5.15
N ARG A 119 -16.47 -10.60 -5.98
CA ARG A 119 -17.16 -11.10 -7.20
C ARG A 119 -18.42 -11.87 -6.85
N HIS A 120 -18.40 -12.71 -5.82
CA HIS A 120 -19.58 -13.43 -5.35
C HIS A 120 -20.64 -12.49 -4.77
N GLN A 121 -20.21 -11.42 -4.08
CA GLN A 121 -21.08 -10.37 -3.55
C GLN A 121 -21.73 -9.50 -4.65
N GLY A 122 -21.14 -9.45 -5.85
CA GLY A 122 -21.53 -8.54 -6.92
C GLY A 122 -21.19 -7.08 -6.64
N ASN A 123 -20.32 -6.79 -5.68
CA ASN A 123 -19.80 -5.45 -5.37
C ASN A 123 -18.48 -5.51 -4.61
N GLY A 124 -17.70 -4.45 -4.70
CA GLY A 124 -16.45 -4.28 -3.96
C GLY A 124 -15.73 -3.01 -4.38
N HIS A 125 -14.83 -2.51 -3.53
CA HIS A 125 -13.99 -1.38 -3.88
C HIS A 125 -12.54 -1.65 -3.46
N ILE A 126 -11.64 -1.69 -4.42
CA ILE A 126 -10.20 -1.83 -4.23
C ILE A 126 -9.56 -0.46 -4.42
N ILE A 127 -8.79 0.00 -3.44
CA ILE A 127 -8.07 1.27 -3.50
C ILE A 127 -6.59 0.97 -3.36
N ASN A 128 -5.84 1.22 -4.42
CA ASN A 128 -4.39 0.99 -4.46
C ASN A 128 -3.65 2.32 -4.34
N ILE A 129 -2.78 2.44 -3.34
CA ILE A 129 -1.98 3.64 -3.12
C ILE A 129 -0.74 3.59 -4.01
N SER A 130 -0.73 4.44 -5.02
CA SER A 130 0.39 4.71 -5.91
C SER A 130 1.14 5.97 -5.45
N SER A 131 1.82 6.64 -6.36
CA SER A 131 2.57 7.86 -6.11
C SER A 131 2.68 8.67 -7.40
N VAL A 132 2.83 9.98 -7.29
CA VAL A 132 3.26 10.85 -8.41
C VAL A 132 4.58 10.37 -9.00
N ALA A 133 5.43 9.68 -8.22
CA ALA A 133 6.65 9.05 -8.70
C ALA A 133 6.42 7.95 -9.74
N ALA A 134 5.18 7.48 -9.93
CA ALA A 134 4.82 6.54 -10.99
C ALA A 134 4.90 7.19 -12.39
N VAL A 135 4.68 8.50 -12.47
CA VAL A 135 4.65 9.29 -13.71
C VAL A 135 5.75 10.35 -13.75
N ALA A 136 6.06 10.99 -12.64
CA ALA A 136 7.17 11.93 -12.49
C ALA A 136 8.39 11.18 -11.94
N HIS A 137 9.25 10.69 -12.83
CA HIS A 137 10.36 9.80 -12.47
C HIS A 137 11.45 10.55 -11.69
N ILE A 138 11.59 10.21 -10.39
CA ILE A 138 12.51 10.89 -9.49
C ILE A 138 13.88 10.22 -9.54
N PRO A 139 14.97 10.96 -9.84
CA PRO A 139 16.32 10.41 -9.79
C PRO A 139 16.63 9.78 -8.42
N PHE A 140 17.36 8.69 -8.42
CA PHE A 140 17.75 7.92 -7.23
C PHE A 140 16.58 7.32 -6.43
N GLN A 141 15.38 7.29 -7.03
CA GLN A 141 14.20 6.52 -6.57
C GLN A 141 13.70 5.55 -7.65
N THR A 142 14.57 5.07 -8.51
CA THR A 142 14.20 4.31 -9.72
C THR A 142 13.34 3.09 -9.42
N PHE A 143 13.73 2.28 -8.43
CA PHE A 143 12.97 1.07 -8.08
C PHE A 143 11.65 1.40 -7.40
N TYR A 144 11.59 2.47 -6.60
CA TYR A 144 10.33 2.95 -6.02
C TYR A 144 9.38 3.42 -7.12
N SER A 145 9.84 4.31 -8.02
CA SER A 145 9.06 4.80 -9.17
C SER A 145 8.55 3.64 -10.03
N ALA A 146 9.42 2.68 -10.35
CA ALA A 146 9.04 1.50 -11.13
C ALA A 146 7.98 0.65 -10.41
N SER A 147 8.10 0.43 -9.10
CA SER A 147 7.11 -0.32 -8.32
C SER A 147 5.75 0.38 -8.30
N LYS A 148 5.73 1.71 -8.20
CA LYS A 148 4.48 2.50 -8.22
C LYS A 148 3.87 2.59 -9.61
N ALA A 149 4.68 2.68 -10.66
CA ALA A 149 4.20 2.57 -12.04
C ALA A 149 3.59 1.20 -12.33
N ALA A 150 4.19 0.13 -11.81
CA ALA A 150 3.63 -1.22 -11.92
C ALA A 150 2.25 -1.32 -11.23
N ILE A 151 2.07 -0.72 -10.03
CA ILE A 151 0.77 -0.66 -9.35
C ILE A 151 -0.26 0.10 -10.20
N SER A 152 0.09 1.26 -10.76
CA SER A 152 -0.84 2.06 -11.56
C SER A 152 -1.28 1.27 -12.79
N SER A 153 -0.34 0.70 -13.56
CA SER A 153 -0.65 -0.12 -14.75
C SER A 153 -1.50 -1.35 -14.41
N TYR A 154 -1.12 -2.09 -13.36
CA TYR A 154 -1.89 -3.24 -12.86
C TYR A 154 -3.31 -2.85 -12.50
N SER A 155 -3.49 -1.73 -11.80
CA SER A 155 -4.80 -1.30 -11.32
C SER A 155 -5.75 -0.89 -12.45
N TYR A 156 -5.25 -0.23 -13.49
CA TYR A 156 -6.03 0.10 -14.68
C TYR A 156 -6.50 -1.17 -15.42
N ALA A 157 -5.62 -2.16 -15.56
CA ALA A 157 -5.98 -3.43 -16.18
C ALA A 157 -7.02 -4.16 -15.32
N LEU A 158 -6.80 -4.24 -14.01
CA LEU A 158 -7.70 -4.91 -13.07
C LEU A 158 -9.10 -4.28 -13.05
N GLU A 159 -9.22 -2.94 -13.09
CA GLU A 159 -10.55 -2.28 -13.17
C GLU A 159 -11.36 -2.81 -14.36
N ASN A 160 -10.72 -2.95 -15.53
CA ASN A 160 -11.40 -3.46 -16.73
C ASN A 160 -11.83 -4.92 -16.57
N GLU A 161 -11.05 -5.75 -15.87
CA GLU A 161 -11.38 -7.16 -15.63
C GLU A 161 -12.55 -7.34 -14.67
N VAL A 162 -12.63 -6.50 -13.62
CA VAL A 162 -13.54 -6.73 -12.48
C VAL A 162 -14.81 -5.87 -12.51
N LYS A 163 -14.82 -4.78 -13.28
CA LYS A 163 -15.96 -3.89 -13.45
C LYS A 163 -17.28 -4.60 -13.82
N PRO A 164 -17.29 -5.63 -14.68
CA PRO A 164 -18.52 -6.38 -14.99
C PRO A 164 -19.13 -7.09 -13.77
N TYR A 165 -18.36 -7.26 -12.69
CA TYR A 165 -18.81 -7.89 -11.45
C TYR A 165 -19.19 -6.88 -10.37
N GLY A 166 -19.35 -5.59 -10.72
CA GLY A 166 -19.67 -4.53 -9.75
C GLY A 166 -18.52 -4.19 -8.80
N ILE A 167 -17.28 -4.54 -9.14
CA ILE A 167 -16.08 -4.21 -8.38
C ILE A 167 -15.40 -3.03 -9.03
N HIS A 168 -15.02 -2.04 -8.22
CA HIS A 168 -14.29 -0.85 -8.68
C HIS A 168 -12.86 -0.85 -8.15
N VAL A 169 -11.92 -0.41 -8.99
CA VAL A 169 -10.52 -0.21 -8.60
C VAL A 169 -10.16 1.26 -8.75
N THR A 170 -9.73 1.86 -7.65
CA THR A 170 -9.28 3.26 -7.62
C THR A 170 -7.78 3.30 -7.35
N ILE A 171 -7.09 4.15 -8.10
CA ILE A 171 -5.68 4.46 -7.87
C ILE A 171 -5.62 5.83 -7.20
N VAL A 172 -4.85 5.93 -6.12
CA VAL A 172 -4.57 7.19 -5.46
C VAL A 172 -3.08 7.48 -5.63
N GLU A 173 -2.76 8.44 -6.48
CA GLU A 173 -1.38 8.88 -6.71
C GLU A 173 -1.07 10.03 -5.75
N LEU A 174 -0.31 9.69 -4.71
CA LEU A 174 0.04 10.64 -3.66
C LEU A 174 1.32 11.40 -4.03
N GLY A 175 1.31 12.71 -3.77
CA GLY A 175 2.50 13.56 -3.76
C GLY A 175 3.25 13.45 -2.43
N ASP A 176 3.98 14.51 -2.10
CA ASP A 176 4.69 14.58 -0.84
C ASP A 176 3.71 14.77 0.32
N ILE A 177 3.79 13.87 1.29
CA ILE A 177 2.94 13.89 2.48
C ILE A 177 3.83 13.68 3.70
N CYS A 178 3.79 14.60 4.63
CA CYS A 178 4.53 14.51 5.89
C CYS A 178 4.03 13.33 6.71
N THR A 179 4.79 12.25 6.70
CA THR A 179 4.53 11.01 7.47
C THR A 179 5.84 10.39 7.92
N GLY A 180 5.78 9.32 8.71
CA GLY A 180 6.96 8.52 9.06
C GLY A 180 7.57 7.73 7.88
N PHE A 181 7.06 7.87 6.65
CA PHE A 181 7.57 7.17 5.47
C PHE A 181 9.01 7.56 5.14
N THR A 182 9.33 8.86 5.22
CA THR A 182 10.68 9.41 5.01
C THR A 182 11.71 8.76 5.93
N GLN A 183 11.37 8.59 7.22
CA GLN A 183 12.27 7.97 8.21
C GLN A 183 12.43 6.46 8.00
N MET A 184 11.42 5.80 7.44
CA MET A 184 11.45 4.35 7.14
C MET A 184 12.07 4.03 5.77
N ARG A 185 12.33 5.04 4.92
CA ARG A 185 12.98 4.84 3.63
C ARG A 185 14.39 4.29 3.83
N GLN A 186 14.73 3.24 3.11
CA GLN A 186 16.10 2.74 3.04
C GLN A 186 16.92 3.67 2.15
N LYS A 187 17.88 4.38 2.75
CA LYS A 187 18.69 5.39 2.08
C LYS A 187 20.09 4.86 1.88
N SER A 188 20.63 5.03 0.68
CA SER A 188 22.02 4.73 0.36
C SER A 188 22.64 5.93 -0.36
N ILE A 189 23.78 6.37 0.15
CA ILE A 189 24.64 7.35 -0.51
C ILE A 189 25.88 6.68 -1.13
N LEU A 190 25.85 5.35 -1.27
CA LEU A 190 26.93 4.60 -1.88
C LEU A 190 27.11 5.07 -3.32
N GLY A 191 28.34 5.36 -3.70
CA GLY A 191 28.68 5.92 -5.01
C GLY A 191 28.43 7.43 -5.14
N ASP A 192 28.21 8.17 -4.05
CA ASP A 192 27.93 9.61 -4.14
C ASP A 192 29.10 10.42 -4.74
N ASN A 193 30.35 9.99 -4.51
CA ASN A 193 31.52 10.60 -5.13
C ASN A 193 31.56 10.41 -6.63
N GLU A 194 31.22 9.21 -7.12
CA GLU A 194 31.13 8.85 -8.55
C GLU A 194 30.04 9.64 -9.24
N TYR A 195 28.97 9.98 -8.52
CA TYR A 195 27.88 10.83 -9.00
C TYR A 195 28.05 12.32 -8.70
N GLY A 196 29.25 12.75 -8.23
CA GLY A 196 29.54 14.15 -7.97
C GLY A 196 28.65 14.79 -6.90
N GLY A 197 28.29 14.04 -5.85
CA GLY A 197 27.43 14.50 -4.75
C GLY A 197 25.93 14.62 -5.11
N ARG A 198 25.49 14.04 -6.24
CA ARG A 198 24.09 14.16 -6.69
C ARG A 198 23.13 13.27 -5.90
N ILE A 199 23.62 12.13 -5.38
CA ILE A 199 22.78 11.21 -4.62
C ILE A 199 22.37 11.86 -3.31
N SER A 200 23.35 12.35 -2.53
CA SER A 200 23.12 13.01 -1.24
C SER A 200 22.24 14.26 -1.39
N ARG A 201 22.48 15.09 -2.42
CA ARG A 201 21.63 16.27 -2.69
C ARG A 201 20.20 15.88 -3.01
N SER A 202 19.97 14.84 -3.82
CA SER A 202 18.62 14.37 -4.16
C SER A 202 17.88 13.81 -2.94
N VAL A 203 18.57 13.04 -2.11
CA VAL A 203 17.98 12.50 -0.86
C VAL A 203 17.60 13.64 0.08
N SER A 204 18.48 14.62 0.28
CA SER A 204 18.22 15.78 1.15
C SER A 204 17.06 16.65 0.64
N GLN A 205 16.97 16.84 -0.68
CA GLN A 205 15.87 17.60 -1.27
C GLN A 205 14.53 16.89 -1.06
N MET A 206 14.45 15.58 -1.32
CA MET A 206 13.24 14.80 -1.06
C MET A 206 12.77 14.89 0.41
N GLU A 207 13.73 14.81 1.35
CA GLU A 207 13.42 14.92 2.78
C GLU A 207 12.88 16.30 3.15
N HIS A 208 13.41 17.33 2.51
CA HIS A 208 12.94 18.71 2.69
C HIS A 208 11.52 18.88 2.14
N ASP A 209 11.28 18.38 0.93
CA ASP A 209 9.98 18.53 0.26
C ASP A 209 8.87 17.74 1.00
N GLU A 210 9.15 16.55 1.52
CA GLU A 210 8.22 15.75 2.30
C GLU A 210 7.89 16.32 3.70
N GLN A 211 8.66 17.30 4.20
CA GLN A 211 8.47 17.93 5.51
C GLN A 211 7.75 19.28 5.43
N ASN A 212 7.67 19.89 4.26
CA ASN A 212 7.08 21.19 4.01
C ASN A 212 5.83 21.10 3.15
#